data_f07aec2a90a41f020b68aa4503645c5a
#
_entry.id   f07aec2a90a41f020b68aa4503645c5a
#
_cell.length_a   1.000
_cell.length_b   1.000
_cell.length_c   1.000
_cell.angle_alpha   90.00
_cell.angle_beta   90.00
_cell.angle_gamma   90.00
#
_symmetry.space_group_name_H-M   'P 1'
#
loop_
_entity.id
_entity.type
_entity.pdbx_description
1 polymer ?
#
loop_
_entity_poly.entity_id
_entity_poly.type
_entity_poly.pdbx_seq_one_letter_code
_entity_poly.pdbx_strand_id
1 'polypeptide(L)'
;MNTTENKKVIIPAVKNGETFTIAGMEFIKFPDIDGQTPVVMKNIAFTSRFGNNNDLRSSDVLRKMEAEILPKIIDAVGEENLCTIKTDLTTQDGLTPYGTMESLISLPTLDFYRANVNIFDKYKPDCWWWLATPESAQPHDDPYWILCVAPSGNVRNRYCDNDYGVRPFCILKSNIFVSK
;
A
#
# COMPACT_ATOMS: atom_id res chain seq x y z
N MET A 1 20.21 18.93 23.86
CA MET A 1 19.83 18.03 22.75
C MET A 1 18.83 17.04 23.34
N ASN A 2 17.51 17.23 23.08
CA ASN A 2 16.49 16.27 23.49
C ASN A 2 16.48 15.14 22.48
N THR A 3 17.14 14.04 22.77
CA THR A 3 16.91 12.77 22.10
C THR A 3 15.52 12.30 22.52
N THR A 4 14.54 12.47 21.66
CA THR A 4 13.23 11.83 21.81
C THR A 4 13.49 10.33 21.73
N GLU A 5 13.54 9.65 22.88
CA GLU A 5 13.58 8.19 22.92
C GLU A 5 12.33 7.67 22.23
N ASN A 6 12.48 7.06 21.06
CA ASN A 6 11.39 6.37 20.36
C ASN A 6 10.89 5.24 21.26
N LYS A 7 9.74 5.44 21.87
CA LYS A 7 9.13 4.46 22.76
C LYS A 7 8.69 3.24 21.95
N LYS A 8 9.25 2.07 22.26
CA LYS A 8 8.76 0.81 21.69
C LYS A 8 7.38 0.48 22.24
N VAL A 9 6.44 0.21 21.36
CA VAL A 9 5.07 -0.21 21.69
C VAL A 9 4.70 -1.44 20.89
N ILE A 10 3.86 -2.31 21.46
CA ILE A 10 3.28 -3.42 20.70
C ILE A 10 2.19 -2.89 19.77
N ILE A 11 2.09 -3.43 18.55
CA ILE A 11 1.14 -2.94 17.52
C ILE A 11 -0.32 -2.79 18.03
N PRO A 12 -0.89 -3.70 18.83
CA PRO A 12 -2.24 -3.52 19.39
C PRO A 12 -2.43 -2.27 20.25
N ALA A 13 -1.35 -1.72 20.84
CA ALA A 13 -1.41 -0.47 21.60
C ALA A 13 -1.47 0.79 20.70
N VAL A 14 -1.24 0.66 19.40
CA VAL A 14 -1.45 1.72 18.40
C VAL A 14 -2.91 1.68 17.97
N LYS A 15 -3.62 2.81 18.06
CA LYS A 15 -5.02 2.88 17.63
C LYS A 15 -5.13 2.91 16.10
N ASN A 16 -6.25 2.42 15.58
CA ASN A 16 -6.54 2.52 14.14
C ASN A 16 -6.54 3.97 13.69
N GLY A 17 -5.85 4.26 12.58
CA GLY A 17 -5.65 5.61 12.07
C GLY A 17 -4.54 6.41 12.79
N GLU A 18 -3.83 5.85 13.76
CA GLU A 18 -2.58 6.42 14.29
C GLU A 18 -1.38 5.91 13.51
N THR A 19 -0.26 6.59 13.65
CA THR A 19 1.00 6.24 12.98
C THR A 19 2.02 5.66 13.96
N PHE A 20 2.94 4.88 13.41
CA PHE A 20 4.12 4.34 14.06
C PHE A 20 5.25 4.20 13.05
N THR A 21 6.44 3.88 13.51
CA THR A 21 7.65 3.85 12.67
C THR A 21 8.24 2.45 12.58
N ILE A 22 8.58 2.02 11.36
CA ILE A 22 9.41 0.83 11.04
C ILE A 22 10.56 1.32 10.15
N ALA A 23 11.80 1.01 10.50
CA ALA A 23 12.99 1.38 9.72
C ALA A 23 13.06 2.88 9.36
N GLY A 24 12.60 3.77 10.26
CA GLY A 24 12.53 5.21 10.00
C GLY A 24 11.40 5.66 9.07
N MET A 25 10.57 4.74 8.57
CA MET A 25 9.41 5.01 7.73
C MET A 25 8.14 5.03 8.57
N GLU A 26 7.28 6.05 8.40
CA GLU A 26 5.99 6.13 9.09
C GLU A 26 4.93 5.28 8.38
N PHE A 27 4.21 4.48 9.17
CA PHE A 27 3.08 3.68 8.72
C PHE A 27 1.82 4.07 9.47
N ILE A 28 0.69 4.03 8.78
CA ILE A 28 -0.65 4.20 9.35
C ILE A 28 -1.18 2.80 9.68
N LYS A 29 -1.70 2.62 10.90
CA LYS A 29 -2.39 1.39 11.29
C LYS A 29 -3.85 1.42 10.81
N PHE A 30 -4.29 0.33 10.20
CA PHE A 30 -5.67 0.08 9.82
C PHE A 30 -6.33 -0.97 10.74
N PRO A 31 -7.67 -1.11 10.70
CA PRO A 31 -8.37 -2.15 11.44
C PRO A 31 -7.83 -3.54 11.11
N ASP A 32 -7.66 -4.36 12.15
CA ASP A 32 -7.15 -5.72 12.00
C ASP A 32 -8.11 -6.57 11.14
N ILE A 33 -7.54 -7.43 10.32
CA ILE A 33 -8.24 -8.42 9.49
C ILE A 33 -7.74 -9.80 9.94
N ASP A 34 -8.61 -10.64 10.44
CA ASP A 34 -8.29 -12.01 10.91
C ASP A 34 -7.11 -12.05 11.89
N GLY A 35 -7.03 -11.07 12.79
CA GLY A 35 -5.96 -10.97 13.80
C GLY A 35 -4.62 -10.51 13.25
N GLN A 36 -4.56 -10.03 12.01
CA GLN A 36 -3.40 -9.46 11.36
C GLN A 36 -3.61 -7.96 11.15
N THR A 37 -2.54 -7.19 11.18
CA THR A 37 -2.59 -5.72 11.12
C THR A 37 -2.20 -5.19 9.74
N PRO A 38 -3.15 -4.71 8.93
CA PRO A 38 -2.84 -3.97 7.71
C PRO A 38 -2.22 -2.61 8.02
N VAL A 39 -1.18 -2.26 7.27
CA VAL A 39 -0.49 -0.97 7.39
C VAL A 39 -0.16 -0.40 6.01
N VAL A 40 -0.24 0.93 5.88
CA VAL A 40 0.14 1.66 4.66
C VAL A 40 1.15 2.73 5.02
N MET A 41 2.19 2.91 4.22
CA MET A 41 3.10 4.04 4.42
C MET A 41 2.31 5.35 4.40
N LYS A 42 2.55 6.19 5.41
CA LYS A 42 1.89 7.50 5.56
C LYS A 42 2.26 8.44 4.42
N ASN A 43 3.54 8.50 4.12
CA ASN A 43 4.10 9.38 3.09
C ASN A 43 4.32 8.61 1.78
N ILE A 44 4.51 9.35 0.69
CA ILE A 44 4.95 8.78 -0.58
C ILE A 44 6.36 8.23 -0.40
N ALA A 45 6.56 6.95 -0.69
CA ALA A 45 7.86 6.30 -0.61
C ALA A 45 8.80 6.75 -1.75
N PHE A 46 8.24 6.81 -2.95
CA PHE A 46 8.88 7.28 -4.18
C PHE A 46 7.81 7.58 -5.23
N THR A 47 8.20 8.20 -6.35
CA THR A 47 7.37 8.33 -7.54
C THR A 47 7.85 7.38 -8.63
N SER A 48 6.94 6.85 -9.41
CA SER A 48 7.23 5.95 -10.52
C SER A 48 6.06 5.88 -11.48
N ARG A 49 6.35 5.58 -12.75
CA ARG A 49 5.33 5.03 -13.63
C ARG A 49 4.86 3.69 -13.06
N PHE A 50 3.60 3.34 -13.32
CA PHE A 50 3.07 2.05 -12.87
C PHE A 50 3.78 0.88 -13.58
N GLY A 51 3.83 0.91 -14.90
CA GLY A 51 4.48 -0.11 -15.72
C GLY A 51 4.12 0.02 -17.19
N ASN A 52 4.30 -1.07 -17.95
CA ASN A 52 3.94 -1.13 -19.37
C ASN A 52 2.44 -1.46 -19.61
N ASN A 53 1.76 -1.90 -18.55
CA ASN A 53 0.33 -2.20 -18.51
C ASN A 53 -0.18 -2.02 -17.10
N ASN A 54 -1.45 -2.28 -16.85
CA ASN A 54 -2.11 -2.12 -15.55
C ASN A 54 -2.10 -3.40 -14.67
N ASP A 55 -1.28 -4.38 -15.00
CA ASP A 55 -1.08 -5.58 -14.17
C ASP A 55 0.01 -5.35 -13.11
N LEU A 56 -0.39 -5.28 -11.83
CA LEU A 56 0.53 -5.05 -10.72
C LEU A 56 1.67 -6.08 -10.68
N ARG A 57 1.41 -7.34 -11.05
CA ARG A 57 2.38 -8.44 -10.99
C ARG A 57 3.63 -8.18 -11.84
N SER A 58 3.49 -7.44 -12.92
CA SER A 58 4.58 -7.09 -13.85
C SER A 58 5.00 -5.61 -13.77
N SER A 59 4.47 -4.87 -12.80
CA SER A 59 4.66 -3.42 -12.70
C SER A 59 6.07 -3.01 -12.25
N ASP A 60 6.47 -1.80 -12.66
CA ASP A 60 7.70 -1.17 -12.17
C ASP A 60 7.57 -0.80 -10.69
N VAL A 61 6.34 -0.47 -10.27
CA VAL A 61 6.01 -0.12 -8.87
C VAL A 61 6.28 -1.30 -7.95
N LEU A 62 5.77 -2.51 -8.28
CA LEU A 62 5.99 -3.68 -7.44
C LEU A 62 7.49 -4.01 -7.35
N ARG A 63 8.19 -4.05 -8.47
CA ARG A 63 9.64 -4.33 -8.50
C ARG A 63 10.45 -3.37 -7.62
N LYS A 64 10.12 -2.06 -7.65
CA LYS A 64 10.79 -1.07 -6.80
C LYS A 64 10.44 -1.23 -5.32
N MET A 65 9.18 -1.51 -4.98
CA MET A 65 8.79 -1.79 -3.59
C MET A 65 9.53 -3.01 -3.03
N GLU A 66 9.64 -4.08 -3.82
CA GLU A 66 10.36 -5.31 -3.42
C GLU A 66 11.87 -5.10 -3.30
N ALA A 67 12.46 -4.26 -4.15
CA ALA A 67 13.90 -3.99 -4.13
C ALA A 67 14.33 -2.96 -3.07
N GLU A 68 13.53 -1.94 -2.80
CA GLU A 68 13.97 -0.76 -2.05
C GLU A 68 13.28 -0.58 -0.70
N ILE A 69 12.05 -1.10 -0.53
CA ILE A 69 11.24 -0.90 0.68
C ILE A 69 11.14 -2.18 1.50
N LEU A 70 10.76 -3.29 0.87
CA LEU A 70 10.56 -4.57 1.57
C LEU A 70 11.79 -5.03 2.36
N PRO A 71 13.04 -4.97 1.84
CA PRO A 71 14.21 -5.39 2.61
C PRO A 71 14.39 -4.58 3.90
N LYS A 72 14.12 -3.28 3.89
CA LYS A 72 14.21 -2.43 5.08
C LYS A 72 13.18 -2.81 6.15
N ILE A 73 11.98 -3.20 5.72
CA ILE A 73 10.95 -3.68 6.64
C ILE A 73 11.36 -5.03 7.23
N ILE A 74 11.82 -5.97 6.39
CA ILE A 74 12.31 -7.30 6.83
C ILE A 74 13.46 -7.15 7.83
N ASP A 75 14.44 -6.32 7.55
CA ASP A 75 15.57 -6.06 8.45
C ASP A 75 15.14 -5.50 9.81
N ALA A 76 14.05 -4.73 9.85
CA ALA A 76 13.56 -4.08 11.07
C ALA A 76 12.65 -4.97 11.91
N VAL A 77 11.80 -5.78 11.31
CA VAL A 77 10.78 -6.56 12.02
C VAL A 77 10.92 -8.07 11.90
N GLY A 78 11.72 -8.57 10.97
CA GLY A 78 11.83 -9.99 10.60
C GLY A 78 10.78 -10.39 9.56
N GLU A 79 11.18 -11.21 8.58
CA GLU A 79 10.29 -11.69 7.52
C GLU A 79 9.13 -12.54 8.08
N GLU A 80 9.41 -13.30 9.14
CA GLU A 80 8.44 -14.14 9.85
C GLU A 80 7.28 -13.33 10.48
N ASN A 81 7.44 -12.02 10.62
CA ASN A 81 6.43 -11.09 11.15
C ASN A 81 5.62 -10.37 10.06
N LEU A 82 5.95 -10.59 8.80
CA LEU A 82 5.13 -10.20 7.65
C LEU A 82 4.16 -11.32 7.30
N CYS A 83 2.94 -10.95 6.93
CA CYS A 83 1.93 -11.88 6.46
C CYS A 83 1.81 -11.79 4.94
N THR A 84 1.57 -12.91 4.28
CA THR A 84 1.28 -12.93 2.85
C THR A 84 0.00 -12.16 2.56
N ILE A 85 0.09 -11.20 1.66
CA ILE A 85 -1.02 -10.42 1.15
C ILE A 85 -1.59 -11.15 -0.08
N LYS A 86 -2.90 -11.36 -0.08
CA LYS A 86 -3.65 -11.81 -1.27
C LYS A 86 -4.31 -10.58 -1.89
N THR A 87 -3.62 -9.97 -2.83
CA THR A 87 -4.14 -8.80 -3.55
C THR A 87 -5.08 -9.25 -4.66
N ASP A 88 -6.35 -8.93 -4.53
CA ASP A 88 -7.33 -9.14 -5.60
C ASP A 88 -7.11 -8.09 -6.70
N LEU A 89 -6.82 -8.56 -7.90
CA LEU A 89 -6.58 -7.75 -9.10
C LEU A 89 -7.79 -7.73 -10.04
N THR A 90 -8.98 -8.04 -9.53
CA THR A 90 -10.23 -7.81 -10.24
C THR A 90 -10.31 -6.33 -10.64
N THR A 91 -10.60 -6.09 -11.91
CA THR A 91 -10.71 -4.73 -12.45
C THR A 91 -11.90 -3.99 -11.84
N GLN A 92 -11.91 -2.66 -11.94
CA GLN A 92 -13.02 -1.84 -11.42
C GLN A 92 -14.37 -2.24 -12.03
N ASP A 93 -14.39 -2.66 -13.28
CA ASP A 93 -15.58 -3.12 -14.01
C ASP A 93 -15.86 -4.63 -13.88
N GLY A 94 -15.10 -5.35 -13.03
CA GLY A 94 -15.39 -6.71 -12.60
C GLY A 94 -14.73 -7.82 -13.42
N LEU A 95 -13.83 -7.52 -14.36
CA LEU A 95 -13.07 -8.53 -15.09
C LEU A 95 -11.96 -9.12 -14.20
N THR A 96 -11.61 -10.39 -14.42
CA THR A 96 -10.66 -11.15 -13.59
C THR A 96 -9.44 -11.72 -14.33
N PRO A 97 -8.87 -11.05 -15.36
CA PRO A 97 -7.79 -11.64 -16.16
C PRO A 97 -6.50 -11.81 -15.36
N TYR A 98 -6.31 -11.03 -14.30
CA TYR A 98 -5.10 -11.03 -13.48
C TYR A 98 -5.22 -11.90 -12.22
N GLY A 99 -6.45 -12.28 -11.83
CA GLY A 99 -6.70 -13.11 -10.65
C GLY A 99 -6.24 -12.46 -9.36
N THR A 100 -5.55 -13.25 -8.53
CA THR A 100 -5.01 -12.80 -7.23
C THR A 100 -3.49 -12.89 -7.25
N MET A 101 -2.82 -11.89 -6.69
CA MET A 101 -1.37 -11.87 -6.47
C MET A 101 -1.06 -12.15 -4.99
N GLU A 102 -0.10 -13.04 -4.72
CA GLU A 102 0.44 -13.25 -3.38
C GLU A 102 1.82 -12.58 -3.25
N SER A 103 1.99 -11.76 -2.21
CA SER A 103 3.24 -11.02 -1.96
C SER A 103 3.35 -10.59 -0.50
N LEU A 104 4.53 -10.13 -0.06
CA LEU A 104 4.72 -9.53 1.27
C LEU A 104 4.54 -8.01 1.26
N ILE A 105 4.52 -7.38 0.09
CA ILE A 105 4.31 -5.95 -0.10
C ILE A 105 3.44 -5.71 -1.34
N SER A 106 2.52 -4.78 -1.26
CA SER A 106 1.58 -4.46 -2.32
C SER A 106 1.22 -2.97 -2.32
N LEU A 107 0.25 -2.60 -3.13
CA LEU A 107 -0.48 -1.33 -3.03
C LEU A 107 -1.87 -1.58 -2.41
N PRO A 108 -2.50 -0.56 -1.79
CA PRO A 108 -3.90 -0.62 -1.43
C PRO A 108 -4.77 -0.87 -2.67
N THR A 109 -5.75 -1.78 -2.57
CA THR A 109 -6.79 -1.94 -3.57
C THR A 109 -7.84 -0.84 -3.45
N LEU A 110 -8.69 -0.68 -4.48
CA LEU A 110 -9.84 0.23 -4.43
C LEU A 110 -10.77 -0.09 -3.25
N ASP A 111 -11.05 -1.36 -3.02
CA ASP A 111 -11.95 -1.78 -1.94
C ASP A 111 -11.36 -1.48 -0.56
N PHE A 112 -10.06 -1.74 -0.37
CA PHE A 112 -9.37 -1.36 0.86
C PHE A 112 -9.40 0.16 1.08
N TYR A 113 -9.16 0.95 0.02
CA TYR A 113 -9.25 2.41 0.09
C TYR A 113 -10.64 2.88 0.49
N ARG A 114 -11.70 2.38 -0.19
CA ARG A 114 -13.10 2.74 0.09
C ARG A 114 -13.53 2.38 1.51
N ALA A 115 -13.17 1.20 1.97
CA ALA A 115 -13.50 0.74 3.34
C ALA A 115 -12.84 1.60 4.43
N ASN A 116 -11.75 2.29 4.12
CA ASN A 116 -10.92 3.02 5.08
C ASN A 116 -10.73 4.51 4.72
N VAL A 117 -11.60 5.08 3.90
CA VAL A 117 -11.47 6.46 3.39
C VAL A 117 -11.27 7.49 4.51
N ASN A 118 -11.97 7.34 5.63
CA ASN A 118 -11.87 8.24 6.78
C ASN A 118 -10.46 8.26 7.42
N ILE A 119 -9.72 7.15 7.33
CA ILE A 119 -8.33 7.07 7.79
C ILE A 119 -7.41 7.70 6.75
N PHE A 120 -7.57 7.36 5.47
CA PHE A 120 -6.78 7.93 4.39
C PHE A 120 -6.91 9.45 4.30
N ASP A 121 -8.10 9.99 4.54
CA ASP A 121 -8.38 11.44 4.50
C ASP A 121 -7.61 12.26 5.52
N LYS A 122 -7.17 11.65 6.62
CA LYS A 122 -6.30 12.30 7.62
C LYS A 122 -4.87 12.53 7.11
N TYR A 123 -4.44 11.76 6.11
CA TYR A 123 -3.06 11.71 5.62
C TYR A 123 -2.98 11.77 4.11
N LYS A 124 -3.79 12.67 3.52
CA LYS A 124 -3.76 12.88 2.05
C LYS A 124 -2.44 13.51 1.64
N PRO A 125 -1.69 12.88 0.71
CA PRO A 125 -0.55 13.55 0.09
C PRO A 125 -1.05 14.63 -0.88
N ASP A 126 -0.21 15.60 -1.16
CA ASP A 126 -0.47 16.67 -2.12
C ASP A 126 -0.18 16.29 -3.58
N CYS A 127 -0.05 15.01 -3.84
CA CYS A 127 0.19 14.43 -5.17
C CYS A 127 -0.72 13.23 -5.43
N TRP A 128 -0.82 12.84 -6.68
CA TRP A 128 -1.49 11.61 -7.11
C TRP A 128 -0.70 10.37 -6.66
N TRP A 129 -1.39 9.28 -6.32
CA TRP A 129 -0.74 8.02 -5.95
C TRP A 129 -1.52 6.80 -6.43
N TRP A 130 -0.79 5.72 -6.75
CA TRP A 130 -1.31 4.51 -7.34
C TRP A 130 -2.08 3.63 -6.37
N LEU A 131 -3.17 3.00 -6.88
CA LEU A 131 -3.81 1.83 -6.28
C LEU A 131 -3.40 0.55 -7.02
N ALA A 132 -3.71 -0.62 -6.42
CA ALA A 132 -3.45 -1.91 -7.05
C ALA A 132 -4.49 -2.28 -8.14
N THR A 133 -5.67 -1.66 -8.11
CA THR A 133 -6.84 -2.04 -8.91
C THR A 133 -6.76 -1.50 -10.31
N PRO A 134 -6.75 -2.36 -11.36
CA PRO A 134 -6.90 -1.95 -12.76
C PRO A 134 -8.27 -1.33 -13.02
N GLU A 135 -8.38 -0.38 -13.94
CA GLU A 135 -9.68 0.14 -14.35
C GLU A 135 -10.48 -0.92 -15.10
N SER A 136 -9.89 -1.46 -16.16
CA SER A 136 -10.47 -2.47 -17.04
C SER A 136 -9.38 -3.34 -17.65
N ALA A 137 -9.78 -4.28 -18.49
CA ALA A 137 -8.90 -5.14 -19.28
C ALA A 137 -9.63 -5.65 -20.53
N GLN A 138 -8.93 -6.35 -21.41
CA GLN A 138 -9.58 -7.01 -22.56
C GLN A 138 -10.67 -8.00 -22.08
N PRO A 139 -11.83 -8.10 -22.73
CA PRO A 139 -12.17 -7.45 -24.01
C PRO A 139 -12.84 -6.07 -23.89
N HIS A 140 -12.98 -5.51 -22.68
CA HIS A 140 -13.71 -4.23 -22.49
C HIS A 140 -12.88 -3.02 -22.90
N ASP A 141 -11.58 -3.00 -22.55
CA ASP A 141 -10.68 -1.90 -22.86
C ASP A 141 -9.21 -2.38 -22.91
N ASP A 142 -8.33 -1.51 -23.38
CA ASP A 142 -6.89 -1.74 -23.38
C ASP A 142 -6.31 -1.69 -21.95
N PRO A 143 -5.31 -2.55 -21.63
CA PRO A 143 -4.80 -2.73 -20.29
C PRO A 143 -3.81 -1.62 -19.87
N TYR A 144 -4.14 -0.35 -20.12
CA TYR A 144 -3.25 0.79 -19.85
C TYR A 144 -3.75 1.72 -18.76
N TRP A 145 -4.99 1.55 -18.28
CA TRP A 145 -5.59 2.42 -17.29
C TRP A 145 -5.59 1.76 -15.92
N ILE A 146 -4.99 2.44 -14.96
CA ILE A 146 -4.90 2.00 -13.57
C ILE A 146 -5.53 3.04 -12.65
N LEU A 147 -6.15 2.59 -11.57
CA LEU A 147 -6.75 3.50 -10.60
C LEU A 147 -5.69 4.18 -9.75
N CYS A 148 -5.95 5.43 -9.42
CA CYS A 148 -5.14 6.24 -8.53
C CYS A 148 -6.00 7.20 -7.71
N VAL A 149 -5.43 7.73 -6.65
CA VAL A 149 -6.08 8.70 -5.78
C VAL A 149 -5.48 10.08 -6.02
N ALA A 150 -6.35 11.06 -6.26
CA ALA A 150 -5.97 12.46 -6.40
C ALA A 150 -5.66 13.11 -5.03
N PRO A 151 -4.97 14.26 -4.99
CA PRO A 151 -4.76 15.02 -3.74
C PRO A 151 -6.05 15.36 -2.99
N SER A 152 -7.16 15.51 -3.72
CA SER A 152 -8.49 15.73 -3.14
C SER A 152 -9.09 14.49 -2.45
N GLY A 153 -8.51 13.29 -2.64
CA GLY A 153 -9.08 12.00 -2.21
C GLY A 153 -9.98 11.33 -3.25
N ASN A 154 -10.24 11.98 -4.39
CA ASN A 154 -11.05 11.36 -5.46
C ASN A 154 -10.26 10.25 -6.17
N VAL A 155 -10.92 9.12 -6.39
CA VAL A 155 -10.39 8.05 -7.25
C VAL A 155 -10.60 8.42 -8.71
N ARG A 156 -9.57 8.19 -9.51
CA ARG A 156 -9.55 8.40 -10.96
C ARG A 156 -8.73 7.29 -11.62
N ASN A 157 -8.93 7.10 -12.91
CA ASN A 157 -8.03 6.31 -13.76
C ASN A 157 -6.93 7.20 -14.34
N ARG A 158 -5.77 6.63 -14.56
CA ARG A 158 -4.64 7.28 -15.24
C ARG A 158 -3.87 6.25 -16.07
N TYR A 159 -3.23 6.75 -17.08
CA TYR A 159 -2.38 5.93 -17.93
C TYR A 159 -1.17 5.41 -17.15
N CYS A 160 -0.84 4.13 -17.30
CA CYS A 160 0.15 3.43 -16.50
C CYS A 160 1.61 3.92 -16.69
N ASP A 161 1.87 4.74 -17.70
CA ASP A 161 3.20 5.36 -17.94
C ASP A 161 3.39 6.72 -17.24
N ASN A 162 2.33 7.29 -16.62
CA ASN A 162 2.48 8.49 -15.81
C ASN A 162 3.31 8.21 -14.54
N ASP A 163 4.02 9.23 -14.06
CA ASP A 163 4.77 9.18 -12.80
C ASP A 163 3.91 9.68 -11.63
N TYR A 164 3.51 8.77 -10.73
CA TYR A 164 2.75 9.10 -9.53
C TYR A 164 3.37 8.48 -8.28
N GLY A 165 2.89 8.93 -7.13
CA GLY A 165 3.35 8.49 -5.83
C GLY A 165 3.02 7.04 -5.55
N VAL A 166 3.85 6.41 -4.75
CA VAL A 166 3.69 5.02 -4.28
C VAL A 166 3.59 5.02 -2.77
N ARG A 167 2.55 4.38 -2.25
CA ARG A 167 2.30 4.16 -0.82
C ARG A 167 2.24 2.65 -0.55
N PRO A 168 3.36 2.04 -0.18
CA PRO A 168 3.42 0.62 0.12
C PRO A 168 2.42 0.18 1.18
N PHE A 169 1.82 -0.99 0.94
CA PHE A 169 0.89 -1.69 1.82
C PHE A 169 1.52 -3.01 2.28
N CYS A 170 1.47 -3.29 3.57
CA CYS A 170 1.90 -4.54 4.16
C CYS A 170 0.87 -5.05 5.16
N ILE A 171 0.93 -6.33 5.51
CA ILE A 171 0.19 -6.91 6.61
C ILE A 171 1.18 -7.50 7.61
N LEU A 172 1.07 -7.09 8.88
CA LEU A 172 1.97 -7.47 9.97
C LEU A 172 1.26 -8.41 10.94
N LYS A 173 2.02 -9.30 11.58
CA LYS A 173 1.53 -9.98 12.79
C LYS A 173 1.32 -8.95 13.91
N SER A 174 0.23 -9.09 14.65
CA SER A 174 -0.16 -8.11 15.67
C SER A 174 0.73 -8.13 16.93
N ASN A 175 1.55 -9.15 17.12
CA ASN A 175 2.37 -9.34 18.32
C ASN A 175 3.78 -8.73 18.25
N ILE A 176 4.07 -7.88 17.27
CA ILE A 176 5.38 -7.26 17.09
C ILE A 176 5.47 -5.90 17.80
N PHE A 177 6.70 -5.49 18.13
CA PHE A 177 7.01 -4.17 18.67
C PHE A 177 7.42 -3.20 17.55
N VAL A 178 6.92 -1.97 17.65
CA VAL A 178 7.20 -0.87 16.73
C VAL A 178 7.58 0.39 17.50
N SER A 179 8.15 1.39 16.83
CA SER A 179 8.48 2.67 17.45
C SER A 179 7.33 3.67 17.28
N LYS A 180 6.99 4.37 18.38
CA LYS A 180 5.95 5.41 18.41
C LYS A 180 6.50 6.72 18.98
#